data_39a4c32660d06e3e0d8d2fbecc10b17d
#
_entry.id   39a4c32660d06e3e0d8d2fbecc10b17d
#
_cell.length_a   1.000
_cell.length_b   1.000
_cell.length_c   1.000
_cell.angle_alpha   90.00
_cell.angle_beta   90.00
_cell.angle_gamma   90.00
#
_symmetry.space_group_name_H-M   'P 1'
#
loop_
_entity.id
_entity.type
_entity.pdbx_description
1 polymer ?
#
loop_
_entity_poly.entity_id
_entity_poly.type
_entity_poly.pdbx_seq_one_letter_code
_entity_poly.pdbx_strand_id
1 'polypeptide(L)'
;MNHFEKFQEALEIEQKSENTFTLIPNTNYFVGNTPHGGYLMAVMHRALTNVLPHSTAISSSVQYLDRIDPEPITLEVETFKAGRGSSSGIVKLIQNNRVCTTFTGTCSDFNHMKGFDGLETALPKIFNDKDKSDYVALNYDEITKGFTPSFIHQLECSIHPDHVWWKREKDTDSSQYDARCSAYLKMGGGKPDQFCLSFYSDILPPVVCNKYGALGCCLLYTSDAADETGRG
;
A
#
# COMPACT_ATOMS: atom_id res chain seq x y z
N MET A 1 -18.02 10.11 10.40
CA MET A 1 -16.59 10.13 10.02
C MET A 1 -16.47 9.61 8.59
N ASN A 2 -15.83 10.35 7.71
CA ASN A 2 -15.61 9.96 6.32
C ASN A 2 -14.40 9.00 6.19
N HIS A 3 -14.12 8.46 4.99
CA HIS A 3 -13.04 7.48 4.81
C HIS A 3 -11.65 8.05 5.12
N PHE A 4 -11.40 9.31 4.74
CA PHE A 4 -10.12 9.97 5.03
C PHE A 4 -9.90 10.14 6.54
N GLU A 5 -10.90 10.62 7.28
CA GLU A 5 -10.82 10.77 8.74
C GLU A 5 -10.58 9.41 9.44
N LYS A 6 -11.31 8.36 9.04
CA LYS A 6 -11.10 6.99 9.56
C LYS A 6 -9.68 6.47 9.28
N PHE A 7 -9.14 6.82 8.11
CA PHE A 7 -7.77 6.42 7.77
C PHE A 7 -6.75 7.16 8.63
N GLN A 8 -6.91 8.47 8.83
CA GLN A 8 -6.01 9.23 9.71
C GLN A 8 -6.04 8.69 11.14
N GLU A 9 -7.23 8.36 11.68
CA GLU A 9 -7.38 7.73 13.00
C GLU A 9 -6.69 6.35 13.05
N ALA A 10 -6.82 5.55 11.99
CA ALA A 10 -6.15 4.24 11.90
C ALA A 10 -4.62 4.31 11.83
N LEU A 11 -4.06 5.50 11.55
CA LEU A 11 -2.63 5.78 11.54
C LEU A 11 -2.11 6.39 12.85
N GLU A 12 -2.97 6.55 13.86
CA GLU A 12 -2.55 7.07 15.15
C GLU A 12 -1.68 6.04 15.87
N ILE A 13 -0.46 6.44 16.22
CA ILE A 13 0.53 5.61 16.91
C ILE A 13 0.83 6.21 18.28
N GLU A 14 0.89 5.36 19.28
CA GLU A 14 1.23 5.77 20.65
C GLU A 14 2.74 5.82 20.83
N GLN A 15 3.27 6.99 21.18
CA GLN A 15 4.71 7.14 21.45
C GLN A 15 5.08 6.55 22.81
N LYS A 16 6.08 5.66 22.85
CA LYS A 16 6.62 5.04 24.05
C LYS A 16 7.98 5.61 24.46
N SER A 17 8.76 6.06 23.49
CA SER A 17 10.03 6.76 23.70
C SER A 17 10.28 7.73 22.52
N GLU A 18 11.43 8.39 22.48
CA GLU A 18 11.80 9.31 21.41
C GLU A 18 11.67 8.69 20.01
N ASN A 19 12.06 7.43 19.85
CA ASN A 19 12.12 6.73 18.56
C ASN A 19 11.29 5.43 18.53
N THR A 20 10.41 5.21 19.51
CA THR A 20 9.62 3.97 19.62
C THR A 20 8.15 4.29 19.76
N PHE A 21 7.34 3.61 18.96
CA PHE A 21 5.89 3.74 18.95
C PHE A 21 5.22 2.37 19.02
N THR A 22 3.96 2.35 19.42
CA THR A 22 3.12 1.14 19.40
C THR A 22 1.78 1.42 18.75
N LEU A 23 1.19 0.37 18.18
CA LEU A 23 -0.12 0.41 17.56
C LEU A 23 -0.74 -0.99 17.64
N ILE A 24 -2.07 -1.07 17.77
CA ILE A 24 -2.85 -2.26 17.42
C ILE A 24 -3.40 -2.03 16.02
N PRO A 25 -3.02 -2.86 15.02
CA PRO A 25 -3.47 -2.64 13.64
C PRO A 25 -4.99 -2.66 13.52
N ASN A 26 -5.54 -1.68 12.80
CA ASN A 26 -6.98 -1.53 12.63
C ASN A 26 -7.52 -2.57 11.63
N THR A 27 -8.42 -3.44 12.08
CA THR A 27 -8.98 -4.55 11.30
C THR A 27 -9.76 -4.15 10.05
N ASN A 28 -10.17 -2.89 9.94
CA ASN A 28 -10.76 -2.35 8.72
C ASN A 28 -9.76 -2.30 7.54
N TYR A 29 -8.47 -2.46 7.80
CA TYR A 29 -7.40 -2.44 6.79
C TYR A 29 -6.70 -3.81 6.69
N PHE A 30 -7.49 -4.88 6.69
CA PHE A 30 -6.97 -6.26 6.66
C PHE A 30 -7.30 -6.98 5.35
N VAL A 31 -6.48 -8.00 5.07
CA VAL A 31 -6.72 -9.07 4.11
C VAL A 31 -6.85 -10.37 4.92
N GLY A 32 -8.08 -10.86 5.11
CA GLY A 32 -8.32 -11.95 6.06
C GLY A 32 -7.92 -11.55 7.49
N ASN A 33 -6.99 -12.26 8.06
CA ASN A 33 -6.48 -12.03 9.42
C ASN A 33 -5.13 -11.28 9.47
N THR A 34 -4.69 -10.69 8.36
CA THR A 34 -3.39 -10.03 8.27
C THR A 34 -3.58 -8.58 7.84
N PRO A 35 -2.90 -7.61 8.47
CA PRO A 35 -2.92 -6.22 8.03
C PRO A 35 -2.45 -6.09 6.59
N HIS A 36 -3.14 -5.25 5.80
CA HIS A 36 -2.79 -4.94 4.42
C HIS A 36 -1.43 -4.25 4.33
N GLY A 37 -0.59 -4.63 3.35
CA GLY A 37 0.78 -4.13 3.23
C GLY A 37 0.86 -2.62 3.06
N GLY A 38 0.04 -2.02 2.21
CA GLY A 38 -0.01 -0.57 2.03
C GLY A 38 -0.44 0.18 3.30
N TYR A 39 -1.32 -0.41 4.11
CA TYR A 39 -1.68 0.15 5.42
C TYR A 39 -0.48 0.14 6.38
N LEU A 40 0.24 -0.99 6.48
CA LEU A 40 1.46 -1.07 7.29
C LEU A 40 2.53 -0.09 6.80
N MET A 41 2.68 0.07 5.48
CA MET A 41 3.57 1.06 4.90
C MET A 41 3.20 2.47 5.34
N ALA A 42 1.92 2.83 5.35
CA ALA A 42 1.45 4.15 5.80
C ALA A 42 1.69 4.37 7.31
N VAL A 43 1.48 3.36 8.15
CA VAL A 43 1.77 3.39 9.59
C VAL A 43 3.28 3.61 9.84
N MET A 44 4.14 2.88 9.15
CA MET A 44 5.60 3.01 9.29
C MET A 44 6.08 4.37 8.74
N HIS A 45 5.49 4.85 7.66
CA HIS A 45 5.75 6.18 7.12
C HIS A 45 5.39 7.27 8.15
N ARG A 46 4.26 7.14 8.85
CA ARG A 46 3.86 8.04 9.96
C ARG A 46 4.92 8.02 11.07
N ALA A 47 5.38 6.85 11.50
CA ALA A 47 6.41 6.73 12.52
C ALA A 47 7.71 7.41 12.09
N LEU A 48 8.15 7.21 10.85
CA LEU A 48 9.36 7.84 10.32
C LEU A 48 9.27 9.36 10.34
N THR A 49 8.16 9.93 9.86
CA THR A 49 7.97 11.40 9.80
C THR A 49 7.75 12.04 11.16
N ASN A 50 7.40 11.27 12.19
CA ASN A 50 7.34 11.77 13.57
C ASN A 50 8.73 11.94 14.19
N VAL A 51 9.75 11.25 13.68
CA VAL A 51 11.12 11.30 14.21
C VAL A 51 12.05 12.17 13.36
N LEU A 52 11.93 12.08 12.04
CA LEU A 52 12.80 12.84 11.13
C LEU A 52 12.47 14.34 11.16
N PRO A 53 13.48 15.23 11.05
CA PRO A 53 13.27 16.69 11.04
C PRO A 53 12.54 17.19 9.78
N HIS A 54 12.48 16.39 8.72
CA HIS A 54 11.76 16.71 7.50
C HIS A 54 10.52 15.80 7.38
N SER A 55 9.40 16.38 7.01
CA SER A 55 8.09 15.71 7.08
C SER A 55 7.54 15.18 5.76
N THR A 56 8.14 15.52 4.62
CA THR A 56 7.65 15.11 3.31
C THR A 56 8.55 14.04 2.70
N ALA A 57 8.03 12.83 2.53
CA ALA A 57 8.78 11.74 1.91
C ALA A 57 8.97 11.99 0.42
N ILE A 58 10.22 11.86 -0.05
CA ILE A 58 10.60 11.94 -1.47
C ILE A 58 10.99 10.58 -2.04
N SER A 59 11.27 9.62 -1.18
CA SER A 59 11.58 8.25 -1.58
C SER A 59 11.28 7.32 -0.42
N SER A 60 10.74 6.15 -0.71
CA SER A 60 10.51 5.11 0.29
C SER A 60 10.59 3.72 -0.32
N SER A 61 10.92 2.74 0.52
CA SER A 61 10.96 1.32 0.20
C SER A 61 10.52 0.51 1.41
N VAL A 62 9.73 -0.53 1.18
CA VAL A 62 9.26 -1.46 2.21
C VAL A 62 9.67 -2.88 1.87
N GLN A 63 10.04 -3.66 2.90
CA GLN A 63 10.32 -5.08 2.79
C GLN A 63 9.49 -5.83 3.82
N TYR A 64 8.60 -6.69 3.36
CA TYR A 64 7.80 -7.58 4.17
C TYR A 64 8.58 -8.88 4.38
N LEU A 65 8.94 -9.18 5.63
CA LEU A 65 9.84 -10.28 6.00
C LEU A 65 9.10 -11.44 6.66
N ASP A 66 8.02 -11.12 7.39
CA ASP A 66 7.21 -12.10 8.10
C ASP A 66 5.75 -11.63 8.21
N ARG A 67 4.86 -12.56 8.48
CA ARG A 67 3.45 -12.28 8.70
C ARG A 67 3.26 -11.51 10.01
N ILE A 68 2.25 -10.64 10.00
CA ILE A 68 1.82 -9.86 11.16
C ILE A 68 0.42 -10.31 11.56
N ASP A 69 0.24 -10.61 12.84
CA ASP A 69 -1.03 -10.97 13.43
C ASP A 69 -1.80 -9.72 13.89
N PRO A 70 -3.13 -9.82 14.17
CA PRO A 70 -3.96 -8.71 14.66
C PRO A 70 -3.69 -8.37 16.15
N GLU A 71 -2.43 -8.31 16.53
CA GLU A 71 -1.91 -8.08 17.87
C GLU A 71 -1.07 -6.81 17.89
N PRO A 72 -0.76 -6.24 19.07
CA PRO A 72 0.08 -5.06 19.16
C PRO A 72 1.42 -5.22 18.44
N ILE A 73 1.82 -4.17 17.73
CA ILE A 73 3.12 -4.05 17.05
C ILE A 73 3.94 -2.92 17.68
N THR A 74 5.24 -3.05 17.59
CA THR A 74 6.20 -2.00 17.96
C THR A 74 6.89 -1.48 16.70
N LEU A 75 7.04 -0.17 16.63
CA LEU A 75 7.74 0.53 15.56
C LEU A 75 8.98 1.20 16.15
N GLU A 76 10.15 0.78 15.72
CA GLU A 76 11.43 1.38 16.10
C GLU A 76 12.00 2.16 14.92
N VAL A 77 12.32 3.43 15.15
CA VAL A 77 12.84 4.33 14.14
C VAL A 77 14.32 4.59 14.38
N GLU A 78 15.14 4.38 13.36
CA GLU A 78 16.56 4.70 13.38
C GLU A 78 16.87 5.74 12.30
N THR A 79 17.44 6.89 12.71
CA THR A 79 17.85 7.96 11.79
C THR A 79 19.26 7.68 11.27
N PHE A 80 19.40 7.55 9.95
CA PHE A 80 20.70 7.37 9.29
C PHE A 80 21.39 8.71 9.08
N LYS A 81 20.60 9.70 8.70
CA LYS A 81 21.10 11.04 8.37
C LYS A 81 20.05 12.10 8.67
N ALA A 82 20.45 13.17 9.30
CA ALA A 82 19.68 14.40 9.45
C ALA A 82 20.53 15.56 8.93
N GLY A 83 20.36 15.90 7.64
CA GLY A 83 21.05 17.01 6.98
C GLY A 83 20.17 18.24 6.88
N ARG A 84 20.71 19.34 6.33
CA ARG A 84 19.99 20.60 6.16
C ARG A 84 18.82 20.51 5.18
N GLY A 85 18.96 19.74 4.11
CA GLY A 85 17.96 19.67 3.03
C GLY A 85 17.20 18.33 2.95
N SER A 86 17.67 17.32 3.67
CA SER A 86 17.02 16.00 3.71
C SER A 86 17.44 15.21 4.93
N SER A 87 16.60 14.28 5.33
CA SER A 87 16.85 13.28 6.36
C SER A 87 16.42 11.90 5.87
N SER A 88 17.09 10.87 6.35
CA SER A 88 16.82 9.49 5.97
C SER A 88 16.86 8.59 7.19
N GLY A 89 16.03 7.56 7.20
CA GLY A 89 15.98 6.60 8.29
C GLY A 89 15.28 5.30 7.89
N ILE A 90 15.23 4.40 8.85
CA ILE A 90 14.53 3.13 8.75
C ILE A 90 13.54 3.00 9.91
N VAL A 91 12.41 2.38 9.66
CA VAL A 91 11.48 1.89 10.66
C VAL A 91 11.52 0.38 10.64
N LYS A 92 11.68 -0.23 11.80
CA LYS A 92 11.53 -1.68 12.01
C LYS A 92 10.18 -1.92 12.67
N LEU A 93 9.31 -2.67 12.03
CA LEU A 93 8.08 -3.16 12.62
C LEU A 93 8.35 -4.50 13.27
N ILE A 94 8.11 -4.57 14.57
CA ILE A 94 8.45 -5.71 15.42
C ILE A 94 7.18 -6.27 16.04
N GLN A 95 7.02 -7.57 15.95
CA GLN A 95 6.00 -8.34 16.66
C GLN A 95 6.61 -9.64 17.20
N ASN A 96 6.27 -10.02 18.42
CA ASN A 96 6.79 -11.23 19.06
C ASN A 96 8.34 -11.32 19.06
N ASN A 97 9.03 -10.19 19.30
CA ASN A 97 10.49 -10.05 19.27
C ASN A 97 11.15 -10.35 17.90
N ARG A 98 10.38 -10.30 16.80
CA ARG A 98 10.89 -10.48 15.45
C ARG A 98 10.61 -9.24 14.61
N VAL A 99 11.56 -8.88 13.74
CA VAL A 99 11.36 -7.85 12.75
C VAL A 99 10.52 -8.45 11.61
N CYS A 100 9.27 -8.03 11.50
CA CYS A 100 8.34 -8.55 10.50
C CYS A 100 8.33 -7.71 9.22
N THR A 101 8.62 -6.41 9.33
CA THR A 101 8.66 -5.51 8.17
C THR A 101 9.70 -4.43 8.41
N THR A 102 10.36 -3.98 7.35
CA THR A 102 11.24 -2.81 7.38
C THR A 102 10.77 -1.78 6.36
N PHE A 103 10.86 -0.51 6.72
CA PHE A 103 10.55 0.62 5.85
C PHE A 103 11.68 1.63 5.89
N THR A 104 12.29 1.91 4.76
CA THR A 104 13.29 2.97 4.63
C THR A 104 12.69 4.15 3.90
N GLY A 105 13.03 5.36 4.32
CA GLY A 105 12.55 6.56 3.68
C GLY A 105 13.54 7.71 3.74
N THR A 106 13.46 8.56 2.75
CA THR A 106 14.13 9.86 2.72
C THR A 106 13.09 10.94 2.66
N CYS A 107 13.17 11.89 3.58
CA CYS A 107 12.29 13.05 3.69
C CYS A 107 13.02 14.33 3.38
N SER A 108 12.28 15.32 2.88
CA SER A 108 12.76 16.67 2.59
C SER A 108 11.66 17.68 2.92
N ASP A 109 11.94 18.96 2.73
CA ASP A 109 10.95 20.02 2.81
C ASP A 109 10.83 20.71 1.44
N PHE A 110 9.72 20.49 0.76
CA PHE A 110 9.47 21.05 -0.58
C PHE A 110 9.46 22.58 -0.58
N ASN A 111 9.11 23.23 0.53
CA ASN A 111 9.15 24.69 0.61
C ASN A 111 10.57 25.26 0.52
N HIS A 112 11.59 24.45 0.83
CA HIS A 112 12.99 24.82 0.79
C HIS A 112 13.75 24.26 -0.42
N MET A 113 13.12 23.36 -1.19
CA MET A 113 13.73 22.81 -2.40
C MET A 113 13.79 23.89 -3.48
N LYS A 114 14.95 23.98 -4.12
CA LYS A 114 15.17 24.85 -5.29
C LYS A 114 15.47 23.99 -6.49
N GLY A 115 14.80 24.24 -7.60
CA GLY A 115 15.02 23.49 -8.81
C GLY A 115 13.88 23.71 -9.81
N PHE A 116 13.90 22.95 -10.88
CA PHE A 116 12.83 22.92 -11.85
C PHE A 116 11.60 22.24 -11.23
N ASP A 117 10.45 22.89 -11.33
CA ASP A 117 9.14 22.35 -10.96
C ASP A 117 8.31 22.18 -12.22
N GLY A 118 8.19 20.96 -12.69
CA GLY A 118 7.43 20.66 -13.89
C GLY A 118 7.38 19.18 -14.20
N LEU A 119 6.38 18.79 -15.00
CA LEU A 119 6.17 17.46 -15.52
C LEU A 119 6.61 17.41 -16.99
N GLU A 120 7.74 16.78 -17.28
CA GLU A 120 8.22 16.62 -18.67
C GLU A 120 7.49 15.49 -19.40
N THR A 121 6.94 14.54 -18.69
CA THR A 121 6.23 13.39 -19.26
C THR A 121 4.74 13.62 -19.22
N ALA A 122 4.08 13.51 -20.37
CA ALA A 122 2.62 13.51 -20.42
C ALA A 122 2.04 12.36 -19.58
N LEU A 123 0.86 12.57 -19.01
CA LEU A 123 0.12 11.49 -18.35
C LEU A 123 -0.02 10.30 -19.32
N PRO A 124 0.06 9.06 -18.83
CA PRO A 124 -0.15 7.88 -19.65
C PRO A 124 -1.44 8.02 -20.48
N LYS A 125 -1.38 7.73 -21.78
CA LYS A 125 -2.52 7.86 -22.71
C LYS A 125 -3.77 7.15 -22.21
N ILE A 126 -3.60 6.07 -21.45
CA ILE A 126 -4.69 5.29 -20.86
C ILE A 126 -5.66 6.14 -20.03
N PHE A 127 -5.22 7.26 -19.46
CA PHE A 127 -6.08 8.18 -18.73
C PHE A 127 -6.82 9.17 -19.65
N ASN A 128 -6.44 9.24 -20.93
CA ASN A 128 -7.05 10.11 -21.93
C ASN A 128 -7.95 9.35 -22.92
N ASP A 129 -7.84 8.01 -22.97
CA ASP A 129 -8.49 7.19 -23.98
C ASP A 129 -9.92 6.78 -23.58
N LYS A 130 -10.26 6.88 -22.30
CA LYS A 130 -11.58 6.52 -21.76
C LYS A 130 -12.11 7.59 -20.81
N ASP A 131 -13.41 7.83 -20.85
CA ASP A 131 -14.06 8.66 -19.85
C ASP A 131 -13.98 7.95 -18.48
N LYS A 132 -13.81 8.74 -17.42
CA LYS A 132 -13.81 8.21 -16.05
C LYS A 132 -15.10 7.45 -15.72
N SER A 133 -16.21 7.79 -16.33
CA SER A 133 -17.49 7.10 -16.20
C SER A 133 -17.48 5.66 -16.74
N ASP A 134 -16.54 5.32 -17.63
CA ASP A 134 -16.39 3.97 -18.19
C ASP A 134 -15.62 3.01 -17.24
N TYR A 135 -14.97 3.55 -16.22
CA TYR A 135 -14.22 2.75 -15.27
C TYR A 135 -15.14 1.91 -14.40
N VAL A 136 -14.72 0.67 -14.14
CA VAL A 136 -15.50 -0.34 -13.43
C VAL A 136 -15.12 -0.36 -11.96
N ALA A 137 -16.09 -0.23 -11.05
CA ALA A 137 -15.85 -0.37 -9.62
C ALA A 137 -15.22 -1.74 -9.32
N LEU A 138 -14.15 -1.73 -8.54
CA LEU A 138 -13.50 -2.97 -8.11
C LEU A 138 -14.44 -3.72 -7.16
N ASN A 139 -14.80 -4.93 -7.55
CA ASN A 139 -15.66 -5.81 -6.78
C ASN A 139 -14.94 -7.14 -6.51
N TYR A 140 -14.47 -7.31 -5.29
CA TYR A 140 -13.76 -8.53 -4.89
C TYR A 140 -14.67 -9.75 -4.85
N ASP A 141 -15.96 -9.62 -4.57
CA ASP A 141 -16.90 -10.75 -4.56
C ASP A 141 -17.01 -11.39 -5.95
N GLU A 142 -16.94 -10.58 -7.02
CA GLU A 142 -16.88 -11.10 -8.40
C GLU A 142 -15.54 -11.81 -8.69
N ILE A 143 -14.43 -11.36 -8.09
CA ILE A 143 -13.09 -11.88 -8.33
C ILE A 143 -12.85 -13.17 -7.56
N THR A 144 -13.21 -13.21 -6.28
CA THR A 144 -12.80 -14.24 -5.33
C THR A 144 -13.93 -15.15 -4.86
N LYS A 145 -15.16 -14.94 -5.37
CA LYS A 145 -16.36 -15.73 -5.04
C LYS A 145 -16.68 -15.79 -3.54
N GLY A 146 -16.72 -14.63 -2.90
CA GLY A 146 -17.21 -14.50 -1.51
C GLY A 146 -16.13 -14.12 -0.49
N PHE A 147 -14.92 -13.75 -0.92
CA PHE A 147 -13.91 -13.15 -0.06
C PHE A 147 -13.65 -11.71 -0.47
N THR A 148 -14.00 -10.76 0.38
CA THR A 148 -13.68 -9.33 0.19
C THR A 148 -12.76 -8.86 1.31
N PRO A 149 -11.52 -8.41 0.99
CA PRO A 149 -10.65 -7.80 1.97
C PRO A 149 -11.29 -6.57 2.62
N SER A 150 -11.14 -6.42 3.94
CA SER A 150 -11.78 -5.32 4.68
C SER A 150 -11.34 -3.94 4.18
N PHE A 151 -10.09 -3.80 3.76
CA PHE A 151 -9.54 -2.52 3.31
C PHE A 151 -10.26 -1.93 2.10
N ILE A 152 -10.86 -2.77 1.25
CA ILE A 152 -11.53 -2.29 0.02
C ILE A 152 -12.76 -1.43 0.32
N HIS A 153 -13.37 -1.61 1.48
CA HIS A 153 -14.49 -0.81 1.94
C HIS A 153 -14.08 0.58 2.46
N GLN A 154 -12.77 0.85 2.53
CA GLN A 154 -12.24 2.11 3.07
C GLN A 154 -11.90 3.13 1.99
N LEU A 155 -12.09 2.80 0.71
CA LEU A 155 -11.83 3.67 -0.43
C LEU A 155 -12.73 3.33 -1.62
N GLU A 156 -12.84 4.27 -2.56
CA GLU A 156 -13.40 4.02 -3.87
C GLU A 156 -12.26 3.61 -4.83
N CYS A 157 -12.42 2.48 -5.52
CA CYS A 157 -11.46 2.00 -6.52
C CYS A 157 -12.22 1.69 -7.82
N SER A 158 -11.86 2.33 -8.91
CA SER A 158 -12.44 2.12 -10.23
C SER A 158 -11.36 1.72 -11.22
N ILE A 159 -11.46 0.52 -11.76
CA ILE A 159 -10.47 -0.11 -12.66
C ILE A 159 -10.77 0.27 -14.11
N HIS A 160 -9.71 0.50 -14.89
CA HIS A 160 -9.84 0.72 -16.34
C HIS A 160 -10.54 -0.47 -17.01
N PRO A 161 -11.50 -0.25 -17.92
CA PRO A 161 -12.31 -1.32 -18.51
C PRO A 161 -11.49 -2.43 -19.19
N ASP A 162 -10.37 -2.11 -19.81
CA ASP A 162 -9.50 -3.09 -20.46
C ASP A 162 -8.71 -3.96 -19.44
N HIS A 163 -8.75 -3.61 -18.15
CA HIS A 163 -8.03 -4.31 -17.08
C HIS A 163 -8.96 -5.13 -16.16
N VAL A 164 -10.22 -5.30 -16.55
CA VAL A 164 -11.25 -6.01 -15.78
C VAL A 164 -11.27 -7.50 -16.19
N TRP A 165 -10.22 -8.26 -15.86
CA TRP A 165 -10.06 -9.66 -16.31
C TRP A 165 -11.19 -10.58 -15.83
N TRP A 166 -11.81 -10.32 -14.70
CA TRP A 166 -12.88 -11.17 -14.13
C TRP A 166 -14.21 -11.06 -14.86
N LYS A 167 -14.36 -10.10 -15.77
CA LYS A 167 -15.55 -9.95 -16.64
C LYS A 167 -15.32 -10.51 -18.04
N ARG A 168 -14.14 -11.08 -18.34
CA ARG A 168 -13.84 -11.66 -19.64
C ARG A 168 -14.45 -13.04 -19.80
N GLU A 169 -14.73 -13.42 -21.03
CA GLU A 169 -15.13 -14.78 -21.37
C GLU A 169 -14.00 -15.78 -21.07
N LYS A 170 -14.35 -17.00 -20.64
CA LYS A 170 -13.37 -17.98 -20.16
C LYS A 170 -12.33 -18.40 -21.20
N ASP A 171 -12.69 -18.39 -22.48
CA ASP A 171 -11.84 -18.83 -23.59
C ASP A 171 -11.12 -17.66 -24.30
N THR A 172 -11.04 -16.49 -23.67
CA THR A 172 -10.38 -15.35 -24.26
C THR A 172 -8.87 -15.58 -24.33
N ASP A 173 -8.29 -15.37 -25.53
CA ASP A 173 -6.84 -15.46 -25.73
C ASP A 173 -6.10 -14.45 -24.86
N SER A 174 -5.31 -14.94 -23.92
CA SER A 174 -4.55 -14.12 -22.97
C SER A 174 -3.43 -13.32 -23.62
N SER A 175 -3.00 -13.68 -24.85
CA SER A 175 -1.94 -12.98 -25.57
C SER A 175 -2.33 -11.54 -25.96
N GLN A 176 -3.63 -11.26 -26.02
CA GLN A 176 -4.17 -9.94 -26.35
C GLN A 176 -4.05 -8.92 -25.20
N TYR A 177 -3.72 -9.37 -23.99
CA TYR A 177 -3.69 -8.51 -22.80
C TYR A 177 -2.30 -8.34 -22.23
N ASP A 178 -2.02 -7.13 -21.75
CA ASP A 178 -0.81 -6.82 -21.03
C ASP A 178 -0.96 -7.13 -19.53
N ALA A 179 0.15 -7.45 -18.87
CA ALA A 179 0.23 -7.51 -17.42
C ALA A 179 0.25 -6.08 -16.84
N ARG A 180 -0.88 -5.38 -16.97
CA ARG A 180 -1.08 -3.98 -16.55
C ARG A 180 -2.40 -3.85 -15.79
N CYS A 181 -2.41 -2.99 -14.79
CA CYS A 181 -3.62 -2.54 -14.12
C CYS A 181 -3.56 -1.02 -13.92
N SER A 182 -4.65 -0.33 -14.23
CA SER A 182 -4.79 1.11 -14.00
C SER A 182 -6.14 1.38 -13.37
N ALA A 183 -6.17 2.29 -12.40
CA ALA A 183 -7.38 2.63 -11.69
C ALA A 183 -7.37 4.07 -11.19
N TYR A 184 -8.55 4.58 -10.91
CA TYR A 184 -8.76 5.74 -10.06
C TYR A 184 -9.00 5.27 -8.63
N LEU A 185 -8.24 5.83 -7.70
CA LEU A 185 -8.39 5.61 -6.27
C LEU A 185 -8.85 6.91 -5.60
N LYS A 186 -9.81 6.82 -4.72
CA LYS A 186 -10.33 7.96 -3.98
C LYS A 186 -10.69 7.56 -2.56
N MET A 187 -10.21 8.34 -1.60
CA MET A 187 -10.63 8.28 -0.22
C MET A 187 -11.51 9.49 0.05
N GLY A 188 -12.82 9.25 0.21
CA GLY A 188 -13.80 10.32 0.34
C GLY A 188 -13.61 11.14 1.61
N GLY A 189 -13.82 12.46 1.52
CA GLY A 189 -13.86 13.37 2.67
C GLY A 189 -12.60 14.19 2.92
N GLY A 190 -11.51 13.95 2.18
CA GLY A 190 -10.28 14.71 2.31
C GLY A 190 -9.46 14.76 1.02
N LYS A 191 -8.45 15.62 1.01
CA LYS A 191 -7.42 15.63 -0.04
C LYS A 191 -6.37 14.57 0.29
N PRO A 192 -6.03 13.66 -0.63
CA PRO A 192 -5.00 12.66 -0.37
C PRO A 192 -3.67 13.28 0.06
N ASP A 193 -3.07 12.72 1.09
CA ASP A 193 -1.76 13.06 1.60
C ASP A 193 -0.72 11.98 1.26
N GLN A 194 0.51 12.13 1.72
CA GLN A 194 1.59 11.17 1.51
C GLN A 194 1.32 9.78 2.10
N PHE A 195 0.53 9.71 3.17
CA PHE A 195 0.16 8.43 3.81
C PHE A 195 -0.89 7.70 2.99
N CYS A 196 -1.83 8.44 2.38
CA CYS A 196 -2.73 7.89 1.38
C CYS A 196 -1.97 7.30 0.19
N LEU A 197 -0.90 7.97 -0.29
CA LEU A 197 -0.07 7.44 -1.37
C LEU A 197 0.63 6.13 -0.98
N SER A 198 1.13 6.03 0.25
CA SER A 198 1.69 4.78 0.78
C SER A 198 0.64 3.66 0.79
N PHE A 199 -0.57 3.95 1.24
CA PHE A 199 -1.66 2.98 1.22
C PHE A 199 -2.06 2.59 -0.21
N TYR A 200 -2.19 3.56 -1.12
CA TYR A 200 -2.59 3.33 -2.51
C TYR A 200 -1.57 2.51 -3.31
N SER A 201 -0.31 2.50 -2.91
CA SER A 201 0.75 1.75 -3.62
C SER A 201 0.52 0.24 -3.68
N ASP A 202 -0.35 -0.30 -2.81
CA ASP A 202 -0.61 -1.74 -2.68
C ASP A 202 -2.11 -2.10 -2.84
N ILE A 203 -2.95 -1.17 -3.34
CA ILE A 203 -4.41 -1.40 -3.47
C ILE A 203 -4.75 -2.27 -4.67
N LEU A 204 -4.03 -2.13 -5.77
CA LEU A 204 -4.41 -2.78 -7.01
C LEU A 204 -4.10 -4.28 -6.96
N PRO A 205 -4.98 -5.10 -7.55
CA PRO A 205 -4.70 -6.51 -7.72
C PRO A 205 -3.40 -6.73 -8.49
N PRO A 206 -2.71 -7.88 -8.31
CA PRO A 206 -1.49 -8.19 -9.05
C PRO A 206 -1.70 -8.03 -10.56
N VAL A 207 -0.85 -7.24 -11.21
CA VAL A 207 -0.99 -6.89 -12.64
C VAL A 207 -0.97 -8.12 -13.55
N VAL A 208 -0.32 -9.21 -13.13
CA VAL A 208 -0.29 -10.50 -13.82
C VAL A 208 -1.69 -11.08 -13.99
N CYS A 209 -2.62 -10.78 -13.08
CA CYS A 209 -4.02 -11.23 -13.16
C CYS A 209 -4.72 -10.65 -14.39
N ASN A 210 -4.32 -9.46 -14.84
CA ASN A 210 -4.90 -8.89 -16.06
C ASN A 210 -4.57 -9.70 -17.31
N LYS A 211 -3.45 -10.40 -17.32
CA LYS A 211 -3.05 -11.25 -18.47
C LYS A 211 -3.51 -12.69 -18.33
N TYR A 212 -3.34 -13.30 -17.16
CA TYR A 212 -3.51 -14.74 -16.97
C TYR A 212 -4.72 -15.12 -16.12
N GLY A 213 -5.56 -14.16 -15.72
CA GLY A 213 -6.67 -14.39 -14.80
C GLY A 213 -6.22 -14.45 -13.34
N ALA A 214 -7.15 -14.84 -12.45
CA ALA A 214 -6.85 -14.97 -11.04
C ALA A 214 -5.86 -16.13 -10.80
N LEU A 215 -4.61 -15.79 -10.63
CA LEU A 215 -3.59 -16.69 -10.13
C LEU A 215 -3.47 -16.47 -8.61
N GLY A 216 -3.41 -17.54 -7.84
CA GLY A 216 -3.15 -17.44 -6.40
C GLY A 216 -1.78 -16.82 -6.15
N CYS A 217 -1.71 -15.51 -6.19
CA CYS A 217 -0.48 -14.74 -6.05
C CYS A 217 -0.50 -13.95 -4.74
N CYS A 218 -0.08 -14.56 -3.66
CA CYS A 218 0.46 -13.81 -2.53
C CYS A 218 1.92 -14.24 -2.35
N LEU A 219 2.87 -13.34 -2.57
CA LEU A 219 4.29 -13.62 -2.37
C LEU A 219 4.62 -14.02 -0.92
N LEU A 220 3.81 -13.55 0.04
CA LEU A 220 3.93 -13.92 1.45
C LEU A 220 3.42 -15.34 1.76
N TYR A 221 2.51 -15.88 0.95
CA TYR A 221 1.99 -17.23 1.13
C TYR A 221 2.82 -18.30 0.39
N THR A 222 3.67 -17.91 -0.55
CA THR A 222 4.53 -18.86 -1.26
C THR A 222 5.71 -19.35 -0.41
N SER A 223 6.13 -18.60 0.61
CA SER A 223 7.14 -19.06 1.57
C SER A 223 6.63 -20.16 2.50
N ASP A 224 5.36 -20.09 2.93
CA ASP A 224 4.75 -21.11 3.78
C ASP A 224 4.50 -22.43 3.04
N ALA A 225 4.18 -22.37 1.74
CA ALA A 225 3.98 -23.56 0.92
C ALA A 225 5.29 -24.34 0.64
N ALA A 226 6.43 -23.67 0.68
CA ALA A 226 7.74 -24.32 0.52
C ALA A 226 8.15 -25.09 1.80
N ASP A 227 7.75 -24.64 2.98
CA ASP A 227 8.02 -25.32 4.24
C ASP A 227 7.15 -26.56 4.48
N GLU A 228 5.94 -26.62 3.90
CA GLU A 228 5.07 -27.79 4.02
C GLU A 228 5.49 -28.95 3.12
N THR A 229 6.17 -28.70 1.98
CA THR A 229 6.64 -29.74 1.09
C THR A 229 7.92 -30.46 1.56
N GLY A 230 8.59 -29.92 2.58
CA GLY A 230 9.79 -30.51 3.20
C GLY A 230 9.52 -31.53 4.32
N ARG A 231 8.26 -31.84 4.64
CA ARG A 231 7.87 -32.79 5.68
C ARG A 231 7.18 -34.04 5.16
N GLY A 232 7.62 -34.52 4.02
CA GLY A 232 7.22 -35.80 3.44
C GLY A 232 8.32 -36.85 3.60
#